data_d7bd96a466e0d98a1914b6e8de98a4e3
#
_entry.id   d7bd96a466e0d98a1914b6e8de98a4e3
#
_cell.length_a   1.000
_cell.length_b   1.000
_cell.length_c   1.000
_cell.angle_alpha   90.00
_cell.angle_beta   90.00
_cell.angle_gamma   90.00
#
_symmetry.space_group_name_H-M   'P 1'
#
loop_
_entity.id
_entity.type
_entity.pdbx_description
1 polymer ?
#
loop_
_entity_poly.entity_id
_entity_poly.type
_entity_poly.pdbx_seq_one_letter_code
_entity_poly.pdbx_strand_id
1 'polypeptide(L)'
;IWLRHNLENFKKRLKALEEKVAQEGIILNDAQIAALEKKQSDDEACGEIETAHPGYLGSQDTFYVGNLKGVGRLYQQTFVDTYSKVAFCKLYTTKTPITAADILNDKVLPFFEQHQLPMLRILTDRGTEYCGRVDQHDYQLYLAINDIDHTKTKAMSPQTNGICERFHKTILNEFYQVAFRKKLYAGLEDLQKDLDDWVHYYNNHRTHQGKMCCGRTPI
;
A
#
# COMPACT_ATOMS: atom_id res chain seq x y z
N ILE A 1 10.34 -40.08 0.75
CA ILE A 1 9.61 -39.64 1.96
C ILE A 1 8.96 -38.26 1.71
N TRP A 2 9.68 -37.22 1.30
CA TRP A 2 9.19 -35.88 1.12
C TRP A 2 8.02 -35.75 0.10
N LEU A 3 8.08 -36.48 -1.02
CA LEU A 3 7.03 -36.52 -2.03
C LEU A 3 5.72 -37.18 -1.50
N ARG A 4 5.83 -38.21 -0.64
CA ARG A 4 4.66 -38.88 -0.05
C ARG A 4 3.84 -38.00 0.86
N HIS A 5 4.48 -36.99 1.46
CA HIS A 5 3.85 -36.08 2.42
C HIS A 5 3.63 -34.68 1.85
N ASN A 6 3.84 -34.50 0.55
CA ASN A 6 3.72 -33.20 -0.12
C ASN A 6 4.62 -32.11 0.48
N LEU A 7 5.84 -32.48 0.88
CA LEU A 7 6.82 -31.63 1.56
C LEU A 7 8.08 -31.38 0.73
N GLU A 8 7.97 -31.48 -0.59
CA GLU A 8 9.11 -31.44 -1.52
C GLU A 8 9.82 -30.07 -1.58
N ASN A 9 9.14 -29.00 -1.26
CA ASN A 9 9.75 -27.66 -1.25
C ASN A 9 9.64 -26.98 0.14
N PHE A 10 10.44 -25.93 0.33
CA PHE A 10 10.52 -25.21 1.60
C PHE A 10 9.18 -24.57 2.00
N LYS A 11 8.43 -23.97 1.05
CA LYS A 11 7.13 -23.34 1.29
C LYS A 11 6.09 -24.34 1.82
N LYS A 12 6.03 -25.55 1.25
CA LYS A 12 5.13 -26.61 1.71
C LYS A 12 5.49 -27.14 3.10
N ARG A 13 6.79 -27.21 3.41
CA ARG A 13 7.26 -27.59 4.76
C ARG A 13 6.90 -26.58 5.84
N LEU A 14 7.02 -25.29 5.54
CA LEU A 14 6.61 -24.23 6.46
C LEU A 14 5.10 -24.25 6.71
N LYS A 15 4.28 -24.43 5.66
CA LYS A 15 2.83 -24.54 5.81
C LYS A 15 2.43 -25.74 6.68
N ALA A 16 3.05 -26.90 6.48
CA ALA A 16 2.81 -28.06 7.31
C ALA A 16 3.27 -27.85 8.77
N LEU A 17 4.30 -27.03 9.01
CA LEU A 17 4.73 -26.66 10.35
C LEU A 17 3.70 -25.76 11.03
N GLU A 18 3.15 -24.75 10.33
CA GLU A 18 2.06 -23.90 10.83
C GLU A 18 0.83 -24.71 11.22
N GLU A 19 0.41 -25.63 10.34
CA GLU A 19 -0.73 -26.53 10.60
C GLU A 19 -0.51 -27.41 11.84
N LYS A 20 0.70 -27.93 12.03
CA LYS A 20 1.07 -28.72 13.22
C LYS A 20 1.09 -27.89 14.50
N VAL A 21 1.63 -26.68 14.45
CA VAL A 21 1.65 -25.76 15.61
C VAL A 21 0.22 -25.44 16.05
N ALA A 22 -0.67 -25.18 15.10
CA ALA A 22 -2.08 -24.90 15.37
C ALA A 22 -2.83 -26.10 15.97
N GLN A 23 -2.48 -27.34 15.57
CA GLN A 23 -3.16 -28.56 16.03
C GLN A 23 -2.59 -29.14 17.32
N GLU A 24 -1.29 -29.12 17.50
CA GLU A 24 -0.59 -29.86 18.56
C GLU A 24 0.04 -28.94 19.62
N GLY A 25 0.01 -27.61 19.46
CA GLY A 25 0.59 -26.66 20.42
C GLY A 25 2.12 -26.82 20.62
N ILE A 26 2.82 -27.18 19.55
CA ILE A 26 4.27 -27.47 19.61
C ILE A 26 5.04 -26.18 19.91
N ILE A 27 6.00 -26.24 20.84
CA ILE A 27 6.93 -25.15 21.10
C ILE A 27 7.96 -25.09 19.97
N LEU A 28 7.95 -23.96 19.23
CA LEU A 28 8.89 -23.69 18.14
C LEU A 28 10.25 -23.23 18.69
N ASN A 29 11.33 -23.61 18.01
CA ASN A 29 12.63 -22.99 18.27
C ASN A 29 12.76 -21.64 17.53
N ASP A 30 13.71 -20.79 17.98
CA ASP A 30 13.91 -19.43 17.44
C ASP A 30 14.12 -19.40 15.91
N ALA A 31 14.80 -20.40 15.36
CA ALA A 31 15.02 -20.51 13.90
C ALA A 31 13.73 -20.82 13.14
N GLN A 32 12.82 -21.58 13.73
CA GLN A 32 11.51 -21.90 13.16
C GLN A 32 10.58 -20.70 13.23
N ILE A 33 10.59 -19.97 14.35
CA ILE A 33 9.84 -18.72 14.53
C ILE A 33 10.31 -17.70 13.48
N ALA A 34 11.60 -17.44 13.37
CA ALA A 34 12.16 -16.52 12.38
C ALA A 34 11.83 -16.93 10.93
N ALA A 35 11.77 -18.23 10.63
CA ALA A 35 11.41 -18.72 9.31
C ALA A 35 9.91 -18.53 8.99
N LEU A 36 9.03 -18.66 9.99
CA LEU A 36 7.60 -18.40 9.85
C LEU A 36 7.31 -16.91 9.72
N GLU A 37 7.93 -16.08 10.54
CA GLU A 37 7.82 -14.61 10.47
C GLU A 37 8.31 -14.09 9.11
N LYS A 38 9.45 -14.60 8.62
CA LYS A 38 9.94 -14.26 7.30
C LYS A 38 8.99 -14.69 6.19
N LYS A 39 8.39 -15.89 6.28
CA LYS A 39 7.40 -16.36 5.33
C LYS A 39 6.17 -15.45 5.36
N GLN A 40 5.66 -15.12 6.53
CA GLN A 40 4.52 -14.22 6.69
C GLN A 40 4.81 -12.86 6.08
N SER A 41 5.96 -12.25 6.38
CA SER A 41 6.41 -11.00 5.75
C SER A 41 6.56 -11.13 4.22
N ASP A 42 7.04 -12.26 3.72
CA ASP A 42 7.17 -12.54 2.29
C ASP A 42 5.82 -12.70 1.59
N ASP A 43 4.84 -13.34 2.22
CA ASP A 43 3.48 -13.53 1.68
C ASP A 43 2.72 -12.18 1.72
N GLU A 44 2.91 -11.37 2.76
CA GLU A 44 2.44 -9.98 2.87
C GLU A 44 2.99 -9.11 1.72
N ALA A 45 4.28 -9.16 1.49
CA ALA A 45 4.93 -8.44 0.40
C ALA A 45 4.47 -8.87 -1.00
N CYS A 46 3.98 -10.10 -1.16
CA CYS A 46 3.43 -10.60 -2.42
C CYS A 46 1.96 -10.24 -2.63
N GLY A 47 1.29 -9.62 -1.66
CA GLY A 47 -0.14 -9.31 -1.73
C GLY A 47 -1.03 -10.56 -1.76
N GLU A 48 -0.49 -11.71 -1.37
CA GLU A 48 -1.20 -12.99 -1.24
C GLU A 48 -1.99 -13.07 0.08
N ILE A 49 -1.85 -12.09 0.98
CA ILE A 49 -2.55 -12.06 2.26
C ILE A 49 -3.98 -11.57 2.06
N GLU A 50 -4.91 -12.39 2.50
CA GLU A 50 -6.26 -11.95 2.74
C GLU A 50 -6.26 -11.02 3.95
N THR A 51 -6.37 -9.74 3.70
CA THR A 51 -6.49 -8.74 4.76
C THR A 51 -7.83 -8.92 5.46
N ALA A 52 -7.80 -8.99 6.80
CA ALA A 52 -8.97 -9.36 7.59
C ALA A 52 -10.01 -8.25 7.72
N HIS A 53 -9.56 -6.98 7.69
CA HIS A 53 -10.42 -5.80 7.89
C HIS A 53 -9.76 -4.54 7.26
N PRO A 54 -10.53 -3.45 7.06
CA PRO A 54 -9.95 -2.16 6.67
C PRO A 54 -8.90 -1.69 7.68
N GLY A 55 -7.82 -1.07 7.21
CA GLY A 55 -6.72 -0.62 8.05
C GLY A 55 -5.69 -1.69 8.44
N TYR A 56 -5.93 -2.97 8.10
CA TYR A 56 -4.94 -4.03 8.38
C TYR A 56 -3.64 -3.84 7.59
N LEU A 57 -3.75 -3.55 6.31
CA LEU A 57 -2.62 -3.32 5.41
C LEU A 57 -2.96 -2.25 4.39
N GLY A 58 -2.23 -1.16 4.40
CA GLY A 58 -2.23 -0.14 3.35
C GLY A 58 -1.10 -0.36 2.36
N SER A 59 -1.32 -0.01 1.10
CA SER A 59 -0.28 0.00 0.07
C SER A 59 0.00 1.45 -0.31
N GLN A 60 1.26 1.88 -0.24
CA GLN A 60 1.66 3.24 -0.59
C GLN A 60 2.72 3.23 -1.69
N ASP A 61 2.59 4.17 -2.64
CA ASP A 61 3.50 4.30 -3.75
C ASP A 61 3.51 5.72 -4.32
N THR A 62 4.62 6.08 -4.98
CA THR A 62 4.79 7.38 -5.63
C THR A 62 4.61 7.24 -7.14
N PHE A 63 3.62 7.92 -7.70
CA PHE A 63 3.36 7.97 -9.13
C PHE A 63 3.91 9.25 -9.75
N TYR A 64 4.71 9.14 -10.82
CA TYR A 64 5.14 10.29 -11.60
C TYR A 64 4.04 10.70 -12.58
N VAL A 65 3.41 11.84 -12.35
CA VAL A 65 2.29 12.35 -13.18
C VAL A 65 2.79 12.95 -14.49
N GLY A 66 3.91 13.67 -14.45
CA GLY A 66 4.44 14.37 -15.61
C GLY A 66 5.07 15.72 -15.25
N ASN A 67 5.12 16.62 -16.22
CA ASN A 67 5.67 17.96 -16.06
C ASN A 67 4.60 19.01 -16.40
N LEU A 68 4.23 19.82 -15.41
CA LEU A 68 3.27 20.89 -15.60
C LEU A 68 4.01 22.19 -15.91
N LYS A 69 3.63 22.87 -17.03
CA LYS A 69 4.24 24.13 -17.43
C LYS A 69 4.07 25.18 -16.33
N GLY A 70 5.17 25.78 -15.90
CA GLY A 70 5.20 26.78 -14.85
C GLY A 70 5.34 26.26 -13.42
N VAL A 71 5.08 24.96 -13.20
CA VAL A 71 5.22 24.30 -11.87
C VAL A 71 6.41 23.35 -11.83
N GLY A 72 6.65 22.60 -12.90
CA GLY A 72 7.71 21.61 -12.98
C GLY A 72 7.21 20.17 -12.86
N ARG A 73 8.06 19.28 -12.36
CA ARG A 73 7.74 17.87 -12.18
C ARG A 73 6.67 17.67 -11.11
N LEU A 74 5.70 16.81 -11.41
CA LEU A 74 4.62 16.45 -10.50
C LEU A 74 4.71 14.98 -10.10
N TYR A 75 4.65 14.76 -8.81
CA TYR A 75 4.57 13.45 -8.18
C TYR A 75 3.26 13.34 -7.41
N GLN A 76 2.60 12.21 -7.51
CA GLN A 76 1.44 11.87 -6.71
C GLN A 76 1.86 10.84 -5.67
N GLN A 77 1.72 11.17 -4.40
CA GLN A 77 1.68 10.16 -3.34
C GLN A 77 0.32 9.50 -3.36
N THR A 78 0.32 8.18 -3.35
CA THR A 78 -0.88 7.36 -3.41
C THR A 78 -0.88 6.40 -2.23
N PHE A 79 -1.99 6.32 -1.54
CA PHE A 79 -2.26 5.28 -0.54
C PHE A 79 -3.55 4.55 -0.91
N VAL A 80 -3.56 3.23 -0.83
CA VAL A 80 -4.75 2.40 -1.06
C VAL A 80 -4.85 1.35 0.03
N ASP A 81 -5.96 1.32 0.74
CA ASP A 81 -6.24 0.23 1.68
C ASP A 81 -6.48 -1.09 0.93
N THR A 82 -5.79 -2.14 1.33
CA THR A 82 -5.81 -3.40 0.59
C THR A 82 -7.10 -4.19 0.76
N TYR A 83 -7.87 -3.92 1.81
CA TYR A 83 -9.16 -4.53 2.07
C TYR A 83 -10.29 -3.79 1.36
N SER A 84 -10.58 -2.56 1.78
CA SER A 84 -11.71 -1.75 1.31
C SER A 84 -11.49 -1.15 -0.09
N LYS A 85 -10.23 -1.01 -0.52
CA LYS A 85 -9.82 -0.27 -1.74
C LYS A 85 -10.03 1.24 -1.65
N VAL A 86 -10.30 1.78 -0.46
CA VAL A 86 -10.30 3.23 -0.24
C VAL A 86 -8.94 3.79 -0.61
N ALA A 87 -8.94 4.87 -1.39
CA ALA A 87 -7.73 5.47 -1.93
C ALA A 87 -7.59 6.93 -1.49
N PHE A 88 -6.35 7.36 -1.29
CA PHE A 88 -5.98 8.74 -1.02
C PHE A 88 -4.85 9.15 -1.96
N CYS A 89 -4.93 10.39 -2.45
CA CYS A 89 -3.92 10.96 -3.35
C CYS A 89 -3.59 12.37 -2.93
N LYS A 90 -2.30 12.72 -3.01
CA LYS A 90 -1.84 14.10 -2.82
C LYS A 90 -0.69 14.40 -3.77
N LEU A 91 -0.69 15.59 -4.35
CA LEU A 91 0.30 16.03 -5.34
C LEU A 91 1.43 16.82 -4.69
N TYR A 92 2.63 16.62 -5.23
CA TYR A 92 3.85 17.28 -4.77
C TYR A 92 4.75 17.61 -5.96
N THR A 93 5.59 18.61 -5.79
CA THR A 93 6.66 18.96 -6.74
C THR A 93 7.96 18.22 -6.47
N THR A 94 8.06 17.55 -5.33
CA THR A 94 9.23 16.79 -4.89
C THR A 94 8.83 15.38 -4.43
N LYS A 95 9.78 14.46 -4.50
CA LYS A 95 9.67 13.09 -4.02
C LYS A 95 10.66 12.91 -2.87
N THR A 96 10.16 13.00 -1.64
CA THR A 96 10.97 12.96 -0.41
C THR A 96 10.30 12.12 0.67
N PRO A 97 11.04 11.66 1.71
CA PRO A 97 10.44 10.99 2.87
C PRO A 97 9.35 11.82 3.56
N ILE A 98 9.53 13.14 3.61
CA ILE A 98 8.55 14.05 4.19
C ILE A 98 7.23 14.03 3.41
N THR A 99 7.29 14.09 2.06
CA THR A 99 6.07 14.05 1.23
C THR A 99 5.35 12.70 1.32
N ALA A 100 6.10 11.62 1.56
CA ALA A 100 5.52 10.31 1.78
C ALA A 100 4.81 10.20 3.15
N ALA A 101 5.37 10.81 4.20
CA ALA A 101 4.74 10.88 5.52
C ALA A 101 3.55 11.87 5.55
N ASP A 102 3.63 12.97 4.82
CA ASP A 102 2.62 14.03 4.83
C ASP A 102 1.24 13.55 4.36
N ILE A 103 1.15 12.73 3.31
CA ILE A 103 -0.15 12.16 2.89
C ILE A 103 -0.79 11.28 3.98
N LEU A 104 0.03 10.54 4.74
CA LEU A 104 -0.47 9.72 5.85
C LEU A 104 -1.03 10.61 6.95
N ASN A 105 -0.28 11.65 7.34
CA ASN A 105 -0.69 12.58 8.38
C ASN A 105 -1.91 13.43 8.01
N ASP A 106 -1.97 13.88 6.76
CA ASP A 106 -3.00 14.84 6.31
C ASP A 106 -4.33 14.17 5.94
N LYS A 107 -4.28 12.97 5.33
CA LYS A 107 -5.47 12.34 4.75
C LYS A 107 -5.76 10.95 5.30
N VAL A 108 -4.75 10.10 5.42
CA VAL A 108 -4.97 8.67 5.70
C VAL A 108 -5.31 8.44 7.16
N LEU A 109 -4.41 8.81 8.07
CA LEU A 109 -4.63 8.55 9.50
C LEU A 109 -5.88 9.23 10.05
N PRO A 110 -6.17 10.52 9.72
CA PRO A 110 -7.42 11.16 10.18
C PRO A 110 -8.68 10.44 9.71
N PHE A 111 -8.67 9.88 8.49
CA PHE A 111 -9.80 9.09 7.99
C PHE A 111 -10.00 7.80 8.79
N PHE A 112 -8.93 7.03 9.03
CA PHE A 112 -9.04 5.78 9.78
C PHE A 112 -9.39 6.02 11.25
N GLU A 113 -8.84 7.07 11.88
CA GLU A 113 -9.17 7.50 13.23
C GLU A 113 -10.66 7.90 13.36
N GLN A 114 -11.19 8.68 12.42
CA GLN A 114 -12.60 9.06 12.39
C GLN A 114 -13.53 7.85 12.34
N HIS A 115 -13.11 6.77 11.67
CA HIS A 115 -13.86 5.52 11.59
C HIS A 115 -13.54 4.53 12.72
N GLN A 116 -12.69 4.91 13.68
CA GLN A 116 -12.23 4.06 14.79
C GLN A 116 -11.56 2.77 14.31
N LEU A 117 -10.84 2.85 13.20
CA LEU A 117 -10.09 1.75 12.59
C LEU A 117 -8.59 1.99 12.77
N PRO A 118 -7.84 1.06 13.37
CA PRO A 118 -6.40 1.21 13.46
C PRO A 118 -5.75 0.95 12.10
N MET A 119 -4.73 1.76 11.74
CA MET A 119 -3.83 1.45 10.63
C MET A 119 -2.66 0.64 11.18
N LEU A 120 -2.59 -0.66 10.85
CA LEU A 120 -1.61 -1.55 11.45
C LEU A 120 -0.31 -1.61 10.65
N ARG A 121 -0.40 -1.66 9.32
CA ARG A 121 0.75 -1.89 8.44
C ARG A 121 0.67 -1.10 7.15
N ILE A 122 1.84 -0.72 6.63
CA ILE A 122 1.96 -0.10 5.31
C ILE A 122 3.00 -0.84 4.48
N LEU A 123 2.59 -1.26 3.28
CA LEU A 123 3.45 -1.85 2.26
C LEU A 123 3.93 -0.76 1.30
N THR A 124 5.25 -0.66 1.11
CA THR A 124 5.86 0.23 0.12
C THR A 124 6.87 -0.50 -0.75
N ASP A 125 7.29 0.12 -1.82
CA ASP A 125 8.50 -0.30 -2.51
C ASP A 125 9.76 0.07 -1.68
N ARG A 126 10.94 -0.10 -2.29
CA ARG A 126 12.23 0.24 -1.68
C ARG A 126 12.75 1.60 -2.15
N GLY A 127 11.88 2.49 -2.59
CA GLY A 127 12.24 3.84 -2.98
C GLY A 127 12.91 4.61 -1.83
N THR A 128 13.77 5.56 -2.19
CA THR A 128 14.50 6.37 -1.19
C THR A 128 13.59 7.26 -0.36
N GLU A 129 12.36 7.52 -0.80
CA GLU A 129 11.31 8.21 -0.05
C GLU A 129 10.73 7.36 1.07
N TYR A 130 10.82 6.02 0.99
CA TYR A 130 10.29 5.08 1.98
C TYR A 130 11.37 4.39 2.79
N CYS A 131 12.57 4.27 2.23
CA CYS A 131 13.64 3.45 2.80
C CYS A 131 14.97 4.18 2.87
N GLY A 132 15.57 4.19 4.05
CA GLY A 132 16.89 4.74 4.32
C GLY A 132 17.50 4.11 5.58
N ARG A 133 18.40 4.85 6.25
CA ARG A 133 18.87 4.48 7.60
C ARG A 133 17.74 4.74 8.58
N VAL A 134 17.32 3.71 9.28
CA VAL A 134 16.10 3.71 10.13
C VAL A 134 16.10 4.87 11.14
N ASP A 135 17.22 5.13 11.77
CA ASP A 135 17.44 6.17 12.80
C ASP A 135 17.46 7.60 12.26
N GLN A 136 17.47 7.80 10.93
CA GLN A 136 17.61 9.11 10.28
C GLN A 136 16.61 9.32 9.14
N HIS A 137 15.67 8.39 8.93
CA HIS A 137 14.74 8.43 7.80
C HIS A 137 13.36 8.88 8.24
N ASP A 138 12.98 10.10 7.89
CA ASP A 138 11.76 10.78 8.36
C ASP A 138 10.49 9.93 8.21
N TYR A 139 10.32 9.26 7.08
CA TYR A 139 9.17 8.38 6.85
C TYR A 139 9.13 7.19 7.82
N GLN A 140 10.26 6.50 8.00
CA GLN A 140 10.33 5.35 8.90
C GLN A 140 10.17 5.75 10.36
N LEU A 141 10.72 6.91 10.76
CA LEU A 141 10.50 7.48 12.09
C LEU A 141 9.03 7.84 12.30
N TYR A 142 8.39 8.43 11.28
CA TYR A 142 6.96 8.77 11.34
C TYR A 142 6.09 7.54 11.57
N LEU A 143 6.34 6.44 10.85
CA LEU A 143 5.62 5.18 11.05
C LEU A 143 5.85 4.59 12.44
N ALA A 144 7.09 4.59 12.93
CA ALA A 144 7.44 4.09 14.24
C ALA A 144 6.76 4.88 15.39
N ILE A 145 6.65 6.22 15.26
CA ILE A 145 5.96 7.06 16.25
C ILE A 145 4.45 6.77 16.30
N ASN A 146 3.87 6.36 15.17
CA ASN A 146 2.45 6.03 15.07
C ASN A 146 2.14 4.54 15.25
N ASP A 147 3.10 3.73 15.70
CA ASP A 147 2.98 2.28 15.89
C ASP A 147 2.50 1.52 14.64
N ILE A 148 2.96 1.97 13.46
CA ILE A 148 2.61 1.39 12.17
C ILE A 148 3.78 0.54 11.65
N ASP A 149 3.53 -0.74 11.42
CA ASP A 149 4.53 -1.65 10.84
C ASP A 149 4.85 -1.29 9.39
N HIS A 150 6.13 -1.25 9.05
CA HIS A 150 6.60 -0.99 7.68
C HIS A 150 7.02 -2.27 6.97
N THR A 151 6.22 -2.73 6.03
CA THR A 151 6.53 -3.86 5.15
C THR A 151 7.07 -3.36 3.80
N LYS A 152 8.12 -4.02 3.31
CA LYS A 152 8.79 -3.63 2.05
C LYS A 152 8.63 -4.73 1.02
N THR A 153 8.35 -4.35 -0.22
CA THR A 153 8.29 -5.31 -1.34
C THR A 153 9.63 -6.01 -1.55
N LYS A 154 9.60 -7.24 -2.08
CA LYS A 154 10.82 -7.95 -2.47
C LYS A 154 11.57 -7.20 -3.56
N ALA A 155 12.89 -7.14 -3.44
CA ALA A 155 13.74 -6.59 -4.50
C ALA A 155 13.51 -7.39 -5.80
N MET A 156 13.36 -6.68 -6.91
CA MET A 156 13.15 -7.25 -8.27
C MET A 156 11.85 -8.04 -8.47
N SER A 157 10.83 -7.84 -7.64
CA SER A 157 9.50 -8.42 -7.83
C SER A 157 8.46 -7.32 -8.13
N PRO A 158 8.24 -6.96 -9.40
CA PRO A 158 7.31 -5.89 -9.76
C PRO A 158 5.85 -6.19 -9.38
N GLN A 159 5.50 -7.43 -9.11
CA GLN A 159 4.14 -7.85 -8.78
C GLN A 159 3.71 -7.53 -7.34
N THR A 160 4.63 -7.11 -6.49
CA THR A 160 4.40 -6.99 -5.05
C THR A 160 3.61 -5.74 -4.63
N ASN A 161 3.51 -4.69 -5.47
CA ASN A 161 2.67 -3.51 -5.22
C ASN A 161 1.52 -3.39 -6.24
N GLY A 162 0.98 -4.52 -6.68
CA GLY A 162 -0.03 -4.59 -7.74
C GLY A 162 -1.33 -3.83 -7.45
N ILE A 163 -1.61 -3.47 -6.19
CA ILE A 163 -2.78 -2.67 -5.82
C ILE A 163 -2.58 -1.22 -6.22
N CYS A 164 -1.46 -0.60 -5.82
CA CYS A 164 -1.13 0.77 -6.24
C CYS A 164 -0.92 0.86 -7.76
N GLU A 165 -0.23 -0.10 -8.37
CA GLU A 165 -0.04 -0.13 -9.83
C GLU A 165 -1.37 -0.16 -10.59
N ARG A 166 -2.32 -0.97 -10.14
CA ARG A 166 -3.67 -1.03 -10.72
C ARG A 166 -4.44 0.28 -10.51
N PHE A 167 -4.31 0.88 -9.35
CA PHE A 167 -4.89 2.18 -9.07
C PHE A 167 -4.26 3.26 -9.94
N HIS A 168 -2.92 3.29 -10.10
CA HIS A 168 -2.22 4.24 -10.97
C HIS A 168 -2.68 4.12 -12.43
N LYS A 169 -2.90 2.90 -12.92
CA LYS A 169 -3.47 2.68 -14.26
C LYS A 169 -4.89 3.24 -14.37
N THR A 170 -5.69 3.06 -13.34
CA THR A 170 -7.08 3.58 -13.28
C THR A 170 -7.09 5.11 -13.29
N ILE A 171 -6.34 5.75 -12.40
CA ILE A 171 -6.31 7.22 -12.28
C ILE A 171 -5.69 7.87 -13.53
N LEU A 172 -4.70 7.24 -14.14
CA LEU A 172 -4.13 7.72 -15.40
C LEU A 172 -5.18 7.77 -16.50
N ASN A 173 -5.97 6.72 -16.66
CA ASN A 173 -6.96 6.61 -17.74
C ASN A 173 -8.24 7.40 -17.45
N GLU A 174 -8.74 7.35 -16.22
CA GLU A 174 -10.05 7.92 -15.88
C GLU A 174 -9.98 9.39 -15.44
N PHE A 175 -8.83 9.83 -14.91
CA PHE A 175 -8.64 11.21 -14.45
C PHE A 175 -7.63 11.98 -15.30
N TYR A 176 -6.35 11.65 -15.25
CA TYR A 176 -5.31 12.51 -15.86
C TYR A 176 -5.46 12.68 -17.36
N GLN A 177 -5.69 11.59 -18.11
CA GLN A 177 -5.87 11.69 -19.56
C GLN A 177 -7.10 12.51 -19.94
N VAL A 178 -8.14 12.51 -19.12
CA VAL A 178 -9.35 13.28 -19.34
C VAL A 178 -9.15 14.75 -18.93
N ALA A 179 -8.60 14.98 -17.74
CA ALA A 179 -8.39 16.31 -17.17
C ALA A 179 -7.45 17.16 -18.04
N PHE A 180 -6.29 16.62 -18.41
CA PHE A 180 -5.31 17.34 -19.25
C PHE A 180 -5.76 17.60 -20.69
N ARG A 181 -6.79 16.89 -21.19
CA ARG A 181 -7.41 17.20 -22.49
C ARG A 181 -8.47 18.29 -22.41
N LYS A 182 -9.08 18.48 -21.24
CA LYS A 182 -10.21 19.40 -21.05
C LYS A 182 -9.80 20.73 -20.44
N LYS A 183 -8.75 20.75 -19.62
CA LYS A 183 -8.39 21.92 -18.81
C LYS A 183 -6.87 22.12 -18.80
N LEU A 184 -6.46 23.38 -18.92
CA LEU A 184 -5.08 23.81 -18.67
C LEU A 184 -4.99 24.25 -17.21
N TYR A 185 -4.11 23.62 -16.45
CA TYR A 185 -3.90 23.94 -15.05
C TYR A 185 -2.80 25.00 -14.93
N ALA A 186 -3.09 26.07 -14.23
CA ALA A 186 -2.13 27.15 -13.95
C ALA A 186 -1.25 26.85 -12.75
N GLY A 187 -1.73 26.00 -11.81
CA GLY A 187 -1.02 25.66 -10.58
C GLY A 187 -1.34 24.27 -10.08
N LEU A 188 -0.59 23.88 -9.04
CA LEU A 188 -0.74 22.61 -8.37
C LEU A 188 -2.08 22.48 -7.64
N GLU A 189 -2.54 23.58 -7.03
CA GLU A 189 -3.75 23.63 -6.20
C GLU A 189 -5.01 23.35 -7.01
N ASP A 190 -5.10 23.90 -8.23
CA ASP A 190 -6.23 23.65 -9.13
C ASP A 190 -6.30 22.17 -9.55
N LEU A 191 -5.15 21.58 -9.85
CA LEU A 191 -5.08 20.16 -10.19
C LEU A 191 -5.37 19.27 -8.97
N GLN A 192 -4.91 19.66 -7.78
CA GLN A 192 -5.19 18.93 -6.53
C GLN A 192 -6.68 18.93 -6.22
N LYS A 193 -7.36 20.06 -6.40
CA LYS A 193 -8.81 20.16 -6.19
C LYS A 193 -9.59 19.21 -7.10
N ASP A 194 -9.30 19.23 -8.41
CA ASP A 194 -9.96 18.34 -9.36
C ASP A 194 -9.62 16.85 -9.06
N LEU A 195 -8.40 16.58 -8.57
CA LEU A 195 -7.98 15.24 -8.11
C LEU A 195 -8.77 14.80 -6.87
N ASP A 196 -8.96 15.68 -5.90
CA ASP A 196 -9.73 15.38 -4.68
C ASP A 196 -11.19 15.07 -5.02
N ASP A 197 -11.80 15.81 -5.93
CA ASP A 197 -13.16 15.54 -6.44
C ASP A 197 -13.23 14.16 -7.12
N TRP A 198 -12.21 13.81 -7.92
CA TRP A 198 -12.16 12.50 -8.57
C TRP A 198 -11.94 11.36 -7.56
N VAL A 199 -11.06 11.54 -6.57
CA VAL A 199 -10.83 10.54 -5.51
C VAL A 199 -12.10 10.36 -4.66
N HIS A 200 -12.83 11.44 -4.38
CA HIS A 200 -14.12 11.35 -3.72
C HIS A 200 -15.12 10.51 -4.56
N TYR A 201 -15.21 10.76 -5.87
CA TYR A 201 -16.02 9.93 -6.77
C TYR A 201 -15.56 8.45 -6.76
N TYR A 202 -14.24 8.20 -6.83
CA TYR A 202 -13.66 6.87 -6.80
C TYR A 202 -14.05 6.10 -5.53
N ASN A 203 -14.00 6.74 -4.38
CA ASN A 203 -14.28 6.11 -3.08
C ASN A 203 -15.78 5.90 -2.84
N ASN A 204 -16.64 6.81 -3.27
CA ASN A 204 -18.07 6.83 -2.90
C ASN A 204 -19.03 6.38 -4.00
N HIS A 205 -18.62 6.44 -5.27
CA HIS A 205 -19.54 6.19 -6.39
C HIS A 205 -19.04 5.13 -7.39
N ARG A 206 -17.71 4.95 -7.48
CA ARG A 206 -17.14 3.99 -8.40
C ARG A 206 -17.19 2.59 -7.81
N THR A 207 -17.88 1.66 -8.49
CA THR A 207 -17.96 0.27 -8.09
C THR A 207 -16.68 -0.51 -8.42
N HIS A 208 -16.32 -1.45 -7.56
CA HIS A 208 -15.13 -2.29 -7.68
C HIS A 208 -15.48 -3.77 -7.72
N GLN A 209 -14.91 -4.48 -8.71
CA GLN A 209 -15.08 -5.93 -8.85
C GLN A 209 -14.09 -6.74 -8.00
N GLY A 210 -13.34 -6.09 -7.11
CA GLY A 210 -12.42 -6.78 -6.19
C GLY A 210 -13.14 -7.74 -5.25
N LYS A 211 -12.44 -8.79 -4.82
CA LYS A 211 -12.99 -9.88 -3.97
C LYS A 211 -13.77 -9.37 -2.75
N MET A 212 -13.31 -8.30 -2.10
CA MET A 212 -13.95 -7.77 -0.90
C MET A 212 -15.04 -6.74 -1.21
N CYS A 213 -14.91 -5.98 -2.29
CA CYS A 213 -15.93 -4.98 -2.68
C CYS A 213 -17.16 -5.61 -3.33
N CYS A 214 -17.01 -6.73 -4.07
CA CYS A 214 -18.11 -7.48 -4.69
C CYS A 214 -19.08 -6.59 -5.49
N GLY A 215 -18.57 -5.62 -6.25
CA GLY A 215 -19.39 -4.67 -7.00
C GLY A 215 -19.88 -3.46 -6.19
N ARG A 216 -19.43 -3.28 -4.95
CA ARG A 216 -19.73 -2.11 -4.12
C ARG A 216 -18.64 -1.04 -4.27
N THR A 217 -18.90 0.13 -3.72
CA THR A 217 -17.92 1.19 -3.54
C THR A 217 -16.94 0.88 -2.41
N PRO A 218 -15.74 1.52 -2.37
CA PRO A 218 -14.79 1.39 -1.26
C PRO A 218 -15.33 1.85 0.10
N ILE A 219 -16.22 2.86 0.10
CA ILE A 219 -16.91 3.41 1.29
C ILE A 219 -18.39 3.13 1.20
#